data_14c5c869674cb8f733dcde704a4a0553
#
_entry.id   14c5c869674cb8f733dcde704a4a0553
#
_cell.length_a   1.000
_cell.length_b   1.000
_cell.length_c   1.000
_cell.angle_alpha   90.00
_cell.angle_beta   90.00
_cell.angle_gamma   90.00
#
_symmetry.space_group_name_H-M   'P 1'
#
loop_
_entity.id
_entity.type
_entity.pdbx_description
1 polymer ?
#
loop_
_entity_poly.entity_id
_entity_poly.type
_entity_poly.pdbx_seq_one_letter_code
_entity_poly.pdbx_strand_id
1 'polypeptide(L)'
;KNTDAMTIKVGDSVNAIVTVSPSNARNKTLKWSSDDTKIATVSQAGRIRGVSVGTANITVETTNGKKQTFTVNVTESDAKDPFNLNDEVSDLDTEGTVTYTSYDISFPQIIRIQMGLNPPPKIWRNGGMSYATESETAEYMNPNSFYTDAYKYQFLDLSKPNNVSEETLNNYLADKGVMKGMGAAFIEAAKEYNVSEVYLVAHACLESGNGTSHLATGVEVNGTTVYNLFGIGAYDANPVGNGSQRAYSQGWTSVESAIKGGAKWISENYVNSPDGRQNTLYKMLWNPENPGTHQY
;
A
#
# COMPACT_ATOMS: atom_id res chain seq x y z
N LYS A 1 30.93 25.15 21.64
CA LYS A 1 31.17 25.02 20.18
C LYS A 1 31.28 23.54 19.92
N ASN A 2 30.20 22.90 19.57
CA ASN A 2 30.29 21.54 18.98
C ASN A 2 30.38 21.76 17.49
N THR A 3 31.55 21.52 16.93
CA THR A 3 31.82 21.57 15.48
C THR A 3 31.88 20.14 14.89
N ASP A 4 31.49 19.16 15.69
CA ASP A 4 31.53 17.77 15.27
C ASP A 4 30.42 17.51 14.26
N ALA A 5 30.77 16.81 13.18
CA ALA A 5 29.82 16.40 12.18
C ALA A 5 28.73 15.49 12.83
N MET A 6 27.48 15.81 12.57
CA MET A 6 26.36 14.98 13.00
C MET A 6 26.23 13.79 12.05
N THR A 7 26.11 12.58 12.58
CA THR A 7 25.82 11.39 11.74
C THR A 7 24.40 10.92 12.02
N ILE A 8 23.62 10.74 10.96
CA ILE A 8 22.27 10.17 11.00
C ILE A 8 22.15 9.14 9.87
N LYS A 9 21.18 8.24 9.96
CA LYS A 9 20.92 7.25 8.93
C LYS A 9 19.85 7.72 7.95
N VAL A 10 19.82 7.16 6.76
CA VAL A 10 18.73 7.37 5.81
C VAL A 10 17.39 7.00 6.48
N GLY A 11 16.42 7.91 6.40
CA GLY A 11 15.10 7.76 7.02
C GLY A 11 14.98 8.31 8.44
N ASP A 12 16.09 8.40 9.17
CA ASP A 12 16.11 8.93 10.54
C ASP A 12 15.91 10.45 10.58
N SER A 13 15.43 10.90 11.72
CA SER A 13 15.28 12.34 12.00
C SER A 13 15.81 12.69 13.39
N VAL A 14 16.45 13.82 13.49
CA VAL A 14 16.98 14.37 14.75
C VAL A 14 16.65 15.85 14.86
N ASN A 15 16.40 16.32 16.08
CA ASN A 15 16.20 17.75 16.34
C ASN A 15 17.54 18.41 16.68
N ALA A 16 17.91 19.42 15.91
CA ALA A 16 19.08 20.24 16.25
C ALA A 16 18.80 21.11 17.50
N ILE A 17 19.71 21.08 18.44
CA ILE A 17 19.64 21.92 19.65
C ILE A 17 20.43 23.18 19.39
N VAL A 18 19.76 24.33 19.36
CA VAL A 18 20.38 25.64 19.13
C VAL A 18 20.12 26.57 20.32
N THR A 19 21.18 27.22 20.83
CA THR A 19 21.07 28.22 21.85
C THR A 19 21.35 29.61 21.26
N VAL A 20 20.38 30.50 21.37
CA VAL A 20 20.54 31.91 20.97
C VAL A 20 21.09 32.70 22.15
N SER A 21 22.23 33.38 21.92
CA SER A 21 22.88 34.25 22.92
C SER A 21 22.88 35.70 22.47
N PRO A 22 22.67 36.66 23.37
CA PRO A 22 22.37 36.49 24.79
C PRO A 22 20.94 35.93 25.04
N SER A 23 20.73 35.32 26.21
CA SER A 23 19.45 34.67 26.55
C SER A 23 18.25 35.63 26.59
N ASN A 24 18.48 36.92 26.77
CA ASN A 24 17.50 38.00 26.74
C ASN A 24 17.30 38.63 25.36
N ALA A 25 17.80 38.01 24.28
CA ALA A 25 17.53 38.46 22.91
C ALA A 25 16.01 38.55 22.65
N ARG A 26 15.57 39.72 22.15
CA ARG A 26 14.13 39.97 21.88
C ARG A 26 13.56 39.14 20.75
N ASN A 27 14.38 38.83 19.75
CA ASN A 27 14.02 37.99 18.63
C ASN A 27 14.92 36.76 18.61
N LYS A 28 14.30 35.58 18.71
CA LYS A 28 14.96 34.26 18.67
C LYS A 28 14.57 33.43 17.46
N THR A 29 13.91 34.06 16.49
CA THR A 29 13.51 33.37 15.26
C THR A 29 14.75 32.93 14.49
N LEU A 30 14.73 31.67 14.06
CA LEU A 30 15.79 31.02 13.29
C LEU A 30 15.26 30.62 11.93
N LYS A 31 16.10 30.78 10.91
CA LYS A 31 15.86 30.26 9.57
C LYS A 31 16.83 29.12 9.31
N TRP A 32 16.30 28.00 8.85
CA TRP A 32 17.06 26.81 8.57
C TRP A 32 17.13 26.52 7.06
N SER A 33 18.28 26.03 6.61
CA SER A 33 18.46 25.60 5.23
C SER A 33 19.47 24.46 5.13
N SER A 34 19.32 23.62 4.12
CA SER A 34 20.27 22.61 3.69
C SER A 34 20.87 23.04 2.35
N ASP A 35 22.16 22.80 2.14
CA ASP A 35 22.82 23.02 0.84
C ASP A 35 22.53 21.88 -0.16
N ASP A 36 22.18 20.68 0.34
CA ASP A 36 21.73 19.56 -0.49
C ASP A 36 20.54 18.83 0.15
N THR A 37 19.35 19.18 -0.29
CA THR A 37 18.10 18.57 0.19
C THR A 37 17.87 17.15 -0.31
N LYS A 38 18.66 16.66 -1.28
CA LYS A 38 18.63 15.28 -1.72
C LYS A 38 19.35 14.36 -0.71
N ILE A 39 20.31 14.90 0.05
CA ILE A 39 21.06 14.17 1.08
C ILE A 39 20.42 14.35 2.44
N ALA A 40 20.17 15.60 2.85
CA ALA A 40 19.50 15.88 4.12
C ALA A 40 18.57 17.09 4.03
N THR A 41 17.41 17.00 4.62
CA THR A 41 16.45 18.11 4.75
C THR A 41 16.43 18.65 6.18
N VAL A 42 16.01 19.91 6.33
CA VAL A 42 15.77 20.52 7.64
C VAL A 42 14.47 21.33 7.63
N SER A 43 13.65 21.15 8.67
CA SER A 43 12.45 21.96 8.88
C SER A 43 12.77 23.30 9.53
N GLN A 44 11.83 24.26 9.48
CA GLN A 44 11.98 25.54 10.17
C GLN A 44 11.96 25.41 11.72
N ALA A 45 11.57 24.23 12.24
CA ALA A 45 11.70 23.88 13.66
C ALA A 45 13.05 23.24 14.02
N GLY A 46 13.98 23.11 13.05
CA GLY A 46 15.31 22.53 13.28
C GLY A 46 15.33 21.00 13.29
N ARG A 47 14.28 20.32 12.79
CA ARG A 47 14.29 18.87 12.62
C ARG A 47 14.99 18.52 11.32
N ILE A 48 16.07 17.77 11.43
CA ILE A 48 16.91 17.30 10.32
C ILE A 48 16.52 15.86 10.00
N ARG A 49 16.41 15.54 8.72
CA ARG A 49 16.12 14.18 8.23
C ARG A 49 17.14 13.76 7.18
N GLY A 50 17.68 12.54 7.32
CA GLY A 50 18.47 11.88 6.30
C GLY A 50 17.60 11.40 5.15
N VAL A 51 17.98 11.73 3.90
CA VAL A 51 17.23 11.40 2.67
C VAL A 51 17.97 10.36 1.86
N SER A 52 19.26 10.55 1.62
CA SER A 52 20.13 9.59 0.93
C SER A 52 21.54 9.64 1.51
N VAL A 53 22.33 8.60 1.28
CA VAL A 53 23.74 8.52 1.72
C VAL A 53 24.53 9.67 1.12
N GLY A 54 25.31 10.33 1.95
CA GLY A 54 26.16 11.46 1.55
C GLY A 54 26.38 12.45 2.66
N THR A 55 26.86 13.63 2.31
CA THR A 55 27.18 14.72 3.25
C THR A 55 26.48 15.99 2.80
N ALA A 56 25.74 16.62 3.70
CA ALA A 56 25.10 17.92 3.48
C ALA A 56 25.45 18.88 4.62
N ASN A 57 25.46 20.18 4.33
CA ASN A 57 25.65 21.21 5.33
C ASN A 57 24.30 21.86 5.68
N ILE A 58 23.99 21.84 6.96
CA ILE A 58 22.81 22.51 7.51
C ILE A 58 23.24 23.86 8.08
N THR A 59 22.58 24.91 7.61
CA THR A 59 22.82 26.28 8.09
C THR A 59 21.61 26.79 8.87
N VAL A 60 21.87 27.32 10.04
CA VAL A 60 20.92 28.10 10.84
C VAL A 60 21.31 29.55 10.85
N GLU A 61 20.35 30.45 10.63
CA GLU A 61 20.55 31.88 10.53
C GLU A 61 19.57 32.63 11.45
N THR A 62 20.07 33.59 12.17
CA THR A 62 19.26 34.53 12.96
C THR A 62 18.74 35.66 12.09
N THR A 63 17.70 36.39 12.53
CA THR A 63 17.10 37.51 11.81
C THR A 63 18.05 38.68 11.56
N ASN A 64 19.15 38.78 12.33
CA ASN A 64 20.19 39.78 12.15
C ASN A 64 21.40 39.25 11.34
N GLY A 65 21.25 38.15 10.64
CA GLY A 65 22.22 37.63 9.66
C GLY A 65 23.37 36.81 10.28
N LYS A 66 23.36 36.48 11.59
CA LYS A 66 24.36 35.57 12.15
C LYS A 66 24.07 34.14 11.72
N LYS A 67 25.09 33.46 11.20
CA LYS A 67 25.00 32.10 10.68
C LYS A 67 25.87 31.13 11.43
N GLN A 68 25.40 29.91 11.57
CA GLN A 68 26.16 28.74 11.97
C GLN A 68 25.86 27.62 11.03
N THR A 69 26.92 27.01 10.52
CA THR A 69 26.80 25.84 9.63
C THR A 69 27.46 24.65 10.30
N PHE A 70 26.88 23.47 10.15
CA PHE A 70 27.46 22.21 10.59
C PHE A 70 27.18 21.12 9.54
N THR A 71 28.04 20.13 9.52
CA THR A 71 27.98 19.04 8.56
C THR A 71 27.09 17.91 9.08
N VAL A 72 26.23 17.37 8.23
CA VAL A 72 25.45 16.17 8.48
C VAL A 72 25.91 15.07 7.53
N ASN A 73 26.44 13.99 8.09
CA ASN A 73 26.77 12.78 7.36
C ASN A 73 25.58 11.84 7.43
N VAL A 74 24.99 11.55 6.29
CA VAL A 74 23.92 10.55 6.19
C VAL A 74 24.56 9.23 5.77
N THR A 75 24.43 8.25 6.62
CA THR A 75 24.91 6.88 6.37
C THR A 75 23.75 5.97 5.99
N GLU A 76 24.06 4.78 5.53
CA GLU A 76 23.06 3.76 5.26
C GLU A 76 22.19 3.49 6.48
N SER A 77 20.92 3.20 6.26
CA SER A 77 20.01 2.76 7.30
C SER A 77 20.49 1.40 7.86
N ASP A 78 20.42 1.19 9.19
CA ASP A 78 20.56 -0.17 9.75
C ASP A 78 19.32 -1.03 9.48
N ALA A 79 18.19 -0.40 9.11
CA ALA A 79 17.12 -1.16 8.52
C ALA A 79 17.71 -1.83 7.28
N LYS A 80 17.83 -3.15 7.30
CA LYS A 80 18.12 -3.91 6.09
C LYS A 80 17.21 -3.33 5.04
N ASP A 81 17.80 -2.84 3.94
CA ASP A 81 17.00 -2.43 2.79
C ASP A 81 16.15 -3.66 2.43
N PRO A 82 14.83 -3.64 2.62
CA PRO A 82 14.01 -4.80 2.31
C PRO A 82 14.13 -5.19 0.83
N PHE A 83 14.74 -4.31 0.03
CA PHE A 83 15.01 -4.49 -1.38
C PHE A 83 16.51 -4.59 -1.69
N ASN A 84 17.40 -4.65 -0.68
CA ASN A 84 18.82 -4.89 -0.91
C ASN A 84 19.05 -6.35 -1.30
N LEU A 85 19.07 -6.58 -2.60
CA LEU A 85 19.33 -7.88 -3.22
C LEU A 85 20.75 -8.43 -2.96
N ASN A 86 21.63 -7.66 -2.29
CA ASN A 86 22.99 -8.06 -1.96
C ASN A 86 23.13 -8.63 -0.54
N ASP A 87 22.13 -8.49 0.33
CA ASP A 87 22.08 -9.27 1.56
C ASP A 87 21.72 -10.71 1.16
N GLU A 88 22.62 -11.65 1.44
CA GLU A 88 22.43 -13.07 1.20
C GLU A 88 21.05 -13.51 1.71
N VAL A 89 20.09 -13.65 0.79
CA VAL A 89 18.82 -14.30 1.04
C VAL A 89 19.09 -15.80 1.04
N SER A 90 19.74 -16.27 2.12
CA SER A 90 20.18 -17.66 2.21
C SER A 90 19.06 -18.65 2.54
N ASP A 91 17.84 -18.18 2.84
CA ASP A 91 16.75 -19.05 3.33
C ASP A 91 15.36 -18.76 2.75
N LEU A 92 15.24 -17.98 1.68
CA LEU A 92 14.00 -17.95 0.91
C LEU A 92 14.19 -18.86 -0.29
N ASP A 93 13.32 -19.84 -0.40
CA ASP A 93 13.19 -20.70 -1.59
C ASP A 93 12.99 -19.81 -2.80
N THR A 94 14.08 -19.65 -3.60
CA THR A 94 14.30 -18.45 -4.41
C THR A 94 13.80 -18.61 -5.83
N GLU A 95 12.53 -18.97 -6.02
CA GLU A 95 11.86 -18.78 -7.31
C GLU A 95 11.18 -17.41 -7.46
N GLY A 96 11.26 -16.55 -6.46
CA GLY A 96 10.66 -15.22 -6.45
C GLY A 96 11.51 -14.17 -7.17
N THR A 97 10.93 -13.45 -8.13
CA THR A 97 11.54 -12.27 -8.74
C THR A 97 11.06 -11.03 -8.01
N VAL A 98 11.99 -10.18 -7.54
CA VAL A 98 11.67 -8.86 -7.02
C VAL A 98 11.71 -7.85 -8.16
N THR A 99 10.62 -7.08 -8.32
CA THR A 99 10.53 -6.00 -9.31
C THR A 99 10.33 -4.66 -8.61
N TYR A 100 11.00 -3.63 -9.11
CA TYR A 100 10.86 -2.27 -8.63
C TYR A 100 10.04 -1.45 -9.61
N THR A 101 9.16 -0.60 -9.09
CA THR A 101 8.40 0.36 -9.90
C THR A 101 8.78 1.78 -9.48
N SER A 102 9.17 2.61 -10.44
CA SER A 102 9.34 4.05 -10.25
C SER A 102 8.16 4.80 -10.86
N TYR A 103 7.81 5.93 -10.27
CA TYR A 103 6.70 6.78 -10.73
C TYR A 103 7.22 8.19 -10.98
N ASP A 104 6.67 8.87 -11.98
CA ASP A 104 7.05 10.26 -12.34
C ASP A 104 6.48 11.30 -11.35
N ILE A 105 5.89 10.85 -10.27
CA ILE A 105 5.29 11.69 -9.23
C ILE A 105 6.05 11.51 -7.90
N SER A 106 6.35 12.60 -7.22
CA SER A 106 7.02 12.53 -5.93
C SER A 106 6.08 12.11 -4.80
N PHE A 107 6.60 11.42 -3.79
CA PHE A 107 5.83 10.99 -2.63
C PHE A 107 5.05 12.14 -1.94
N PRO A 108 5.62 13.34 -1.70
CA PRO A 108 4.86 14.47 -1.16
C PRO A 108 3.71 14.95 -2.09
N GLN A 109 3.83 14.78 -3.41
CA GLN A 109 2.75 15.12 -4.33
C GLN A 109 1.60 14.12 -4.21
N ILE A 110 1.90 12.82 -4.13
CA ILE A 110 0.88 11.78 -3.91
C ILE A 110 0.12 12.05 -2.62
N ILE A 111 0.81 12.34 -1.51
CA ILE A 111 0.17 12.69 -0.23
C ILE A 111 -0.80 13.85 -0.37
N ARG A 112 -0.39 14.94 -1.05
CA ARG A 112 -1.27 16.09 -1.27
C ARG A 112 -2.51 15.76 -2.08
N ILE A 113 -2.38 14.89 -3.08
CA ILE A 113 -3.53 14.42 -3.87
C ILE A 113 -4.48 13.64 -2.98
N GLN A 114 -3.98 12.69 -2.19
CA GLN A 114 -4.79 11.89 -1.28
C GLN A 114 -5.52 12.76 -0.25
N MET A 115 -4.83 13.73 0.35
CA MET A 115 -5.45 14.66 1.30
C MET A 115 -6.48 15.60 0.67
N GLY A 116 -6.41 15.81 -0.65
CA GLY A 116 -7.37 16.62 -1.42
C GLY A 116 -8.62 15.86 -1.87
N LEU A 117 -8.73 14.56 -1.62
CA LEU A 117 -9.92 13.78 -1.98
C LEU A 117 -11.14 14.17 -1.15
N ASN A 118 -12.34 13.90 -1.68
CA ASN A 118 -13.59 14.10 -0.98
C ASN A 118 -14.44 12.80 -1.01
N PRO A 119 -14.52 12.06 0.11
CA PRO A 119 -13.87 12.33 1.40
C PRO A 119 -12.36 12.09 1.37
N PRO A 120 -11.59 12.74 2.25
CA PRO A 120 -10.16 12.45 2.42
C PRO A 120 -9.95 11.08 3.09
N PRO A 121 -8.70 10.56 3.10
CA PRO A 121 -8.38 9.28 3.74
C PRO A 121 -8.89 9.18 5.17
N LYS A 122 -9.35 7.99 5.55
CA LYS A 122 -9.85 7.69 6.89
C LYS A 122 -8.99 6.63 7.57
N ILE A 123 -8.94 6.69 8.88
CA ILE A 123 -8.26 5.72 9.74
C ILE A 123 -9.21 5.26 10.84
N TRP A 124 -9.12 3.99 11.21
CA TRP A 124 -9.86 3.45 12.35
C TRP A 124 -9.16 3.80 13.66
N ARG A 125 -9.86 4.50 14.57
CA ARG A 125 -9.37 4.82 15.90
C ARG A 125 -10.51 4.93 16.90
N ASN A 126 -10.25 4.54 18.14
CA ASN A 126 -11.23 4.67 19.25
C ASN A 126 -12.60 4.05 18.94
N GLY A 127 -12.63 2.93 18.20
CA GLY A 127 -13.87 2.24 17.85
C GLY A 127 -14.67 2.86 16.71
N GLY A 128 -14.07 3.77 15.91
CA GLY A 128 -14.73 4.38 14.76
C GLY A 128 -13.76 4.88 13.68
N MET A 129 -14.33 5.20 12.51
CA MET A 129 -13.60 5.82 11.42
C MET A 129 -13.45 7.33 11.66
N SER A 130 -12.24 7.85 11.51
CA SER A 130 -11.91 9.28 11.59
C SER A 130 -11.10 9.68 10.37
N TYR A 131 -11.12 10.97 10.01
CA TYR A 131 -10.21 11.45 8.95
C TYR A 131 -8.75 11.32 9.41
N ALA A 132 -7.93 10.79 8.51
CA ALA A 132 -6.48 10.70 8.73
C ALA A 132 -5.83 12.08 8.61
N THR A 133 -4.80 12.33 9.39
CA THR A 133 -3.92 13.47 9.21
C THR A 133 -2.96 13.23 8.03
N GLU A 134 -2.35 14.27 7.51
CA GLU A 134 -1.31 14.17 6.47
C GLU A 134 -0.16 13.25 6.90
N SER A 135 0.28 13.36 8.16
CA SER A 135 1.36 12.52 8.70
C SER A 135 0.97 11.04 8.77
N GLU A 136 -0.27 10.73 9.19
CA GLU A 136 -0.77 9.36 9.21
C GLU A 136 -0.93 8.81 7.79
N THR A 137 -1.47 9.60 6.87
CA THR A 137 -1.58 9.22 5.47
C THR A 137 -0.20 8.92 4.87
N ALA A 138 0.80 9.79 5.14
CA ALA A 138 2.17 9.60 4.70
C ALA A 138 2.80 8.33 5.30
N GLU A 139 2.55 8.03 6.56
CA GLU A 139 3.05 6.83 7.23
C GLU A 139 2.47 5.56 6.58
N TYR A 140 1.15 5.51 6.37
CA TYR A 140 0.49 4.34 5.77
C TYR A 140 0.78 4.17 4.28
N MET A 141 1.07 5.25 3.57
CA MET A 141 1.47 5.19 2.17
C MET A 141 2.95 4.87 1.96
N ASN A 142 3.79 5.04 2.98
CA ASN A 142 5.21 4.75 2.85
C ASN A 142 5.46 3.24 2.80
N PRO A 143 5.91 2.66 1.68
CA PRO A 143 6.15 1.22 1.57
C PRO A 143 7.09 0.69 2.66
N ASN A 144 8.10 1.49 3.06
CA ASN A 144 9.08 1.09 4.06
C ASN A 144 8.50 1.00 5.50
N SER A 145 7.37 1.66 5.77
CA SER A 145 6.74 1.61 7.10
C SER A 145 6.10 0.25 7.40
N PHE A 146 5.73 -0.51 6.37
CA PHE A 146 4.95 -1.74 6.49
C PHE A 146 5.59 -2.94 5.79
N TYR A 147 6.89 -2.89 5.52
CA TYR A 147 7.60 -4.05 5.00
C TYR A 147 8.03 -4.99 6.15
N THR A 148 7.05 -5.67 6.72
CA THR A 148 7.21 -6.67 7.78
C THR A 148 6.60 -7.99 7.34
N ASP A 149 6.88 -9.08 8.06
CA ASP A 149 6.32 -10.41 7.75
C ASP A 149 4.80 -10.44 7.69
N ALA A 150 4.12 -9.58 8.47
CA ALA A 150 2.66 -9.48 8.45
C ALA A 150 2.12 -8.69 7.24
N TYR A 151 2.82 -7.64 6.80
CA TYR A 151 2.31 -6.68 5.81
C TYR A 151 2.98 -6.77 4.44
N LYS A 152 4.09 -7.50 4.28
CA LYS A 152 4.82 -7.61 3.01
C LYS A 152 3.97 -8.14 1.84
N TYR A 153 2.95 -8.92 2.13
CA TYR A 153 2.06 -9.49 1.11
C TYR A 153 1.21 -8.45 0.37
N GLN A 154 1.10 -7.22 0.87
CA GLN A 154 0.49 -6.13 0.11
C GLN A 154 1.27 -5.77 -1.18
N PHE A 155 2.53 -6.20 -1.26
CA PHE A 155 3.41 -6.02 -2.41
C PHE A 155 3.53 -7.27 -3.29
N LEU A 156 2.80 -8.34 -2.97
CA LEU A 156 2.77 -9.56 -3.82
C LEU A 156 2.30 -9.19 -5.22
N ASP A 157 3.03 -9.66 -6.25
CA ASP A 157 2.60 -9.51 -7.64
C ASP A 157 1.40 -10.42 -7.91
N LEU A 158 0.25 -9.78 -8.07
CA LEU A 158 -1.04 -10.43 -8.28
C LEU A 158 -1.29 -10.80 -9.76
N SER A 159 -0.40 -10.40 -10.69
CA SER A 159 -0.60 -10.58 -12.14
C SER A 159 -0.15 -11.94 -12.67
N LYS A 160 0.06 -12.90 -11.80
CA LYS A 160 0.44 -14.27 -12.15
C LYS A 160 0.03 -15.26 -11.06
N PRO A 161 -0.20 -16.54 -11.42
CA PRO A 161 -0.41 -17.61 -10.44
C PRO A 161 0.82 -17.80 -9.53
N ASN A 162 0.55 -18.14 -8.27
CA ASN A 162 1.56 -18.51 -7.28
C ASN A 162 1.89 -20.02 -7.30
N ASN A 163 1.18 -20.81 -8.10
CA ASN A 163 1.33 -22.27 -8.24
C ASN A 163 1.10 -23.04 -6.93
N VAL A 164 0.17 -22.57 -6.10
CA VAL A 164 -0.26 -23.30 -4.90
C VAL A 164 -1.02 -24.57 -5.32
N SER A 165 -0.79 -25.69 -4.62
CA SER A 165 -1.46 -26.93 -4.94
C SER A 165 -2.96 -26.90 -4.65
N GLU A 166 -3.73 -27.65 -5.41
CA GLU A 166 -5.18 -27.82 -5.17
C GLU A 166 -5.46 -28.35 -3.75
N GLU A 167 -4.65 -29.27 -3.27
CA GLU A 167 -4.76 -29.82 -1.91
C GLU A 167 -4.62 -28.72 -0.86
N THR A 168 -3.61 -27.85 -1.01
CA THR A 168 -3.39 -26.73 -0.08
C THR A 168 -4.58 -25.77 -0.08
N LEU A 169 -5.10 -25.40 -1.25
CA LEU A 169 -6.29 -24.55 -1.35
C LEU A 169 -7.51 -25.22 -0.75
N ASN A 170 -7.76 -26.51 -1.05
CA ASN A 170 -8.90 -27.24 -0.52
C ASN A 170 -8.84 -27.42 1.00
N ASN A 171 -7.64 -27.58 1.57
CA ASN A 171 -7.44 -27.59 3.03
C ASN A 171 -7.82 -26.24 3.65
N TYR A 172 -7.40 -25.13 3.04
CA TYR A 172 -7.78 -23.78 3.50
C TYR A 172 -9.29 -23.52 3.34
N LEU A 173 -9.89 -24.01 2.28
CA LEU A 173 -11.31 -23.81 1.94
C LEU A 173 -12.26 -24.76 2.67
N ALA A 174 -11.77 -25.70 3.48
CA ALA A 174 -12.58 -26.77 4.08
C ALA A 174 -13.77 -26.28 4.92
N ASP A 175 -13.65 -25.10 5.51
CA ASP A 175 -14.67 -24.43 6.34
C ASP A 175 -15.22 -23.12 5.71
N LYS A 176 -15.02 -22.90 4.40
CA LYS A 176 -15.38 -21.65 3.70
C LYS A 176 -16.68 -21.77 2.89
N GLY A 177 -17.75 -22.25 3.52
CA GLY A 177 -19.10 -22.27 2.92
C GLY A 177 -19.13 -22.92 1.55
N VAL A 178 -19.72 -22.23 0.58
CA VAL A 178 -19.86 -22.73 -0.81
C VAL A 178 -18.53 -22.88 -1.56
N MET A 179 -17.46 -22.30 -1.04
CA MET A 179 -16.12 -22.43 -1.65
C MET A 179 -15.39 -23.70 -1.24
N LYS A 180 -15.96 -24.53 -0.34
CA LYS A 180 -15.40 -25.82 0.03
C LYS A 180 -15.19 -26.69 -1.21
N GLY A 181 -13.96 -27.17 -1.41
CA GLY A 181 -13.58 -28.01 -2.53
C GLY A 181 -13.41 -27.28 -3.87
N MET A 182 -13.41 -25.93 -3.87
CA MET A 182 -13.28 -25.13 -5.10
C MET A 182 -11.81 -24.80 -5.45
N GLY A 183 -10.82 -25.47 -4.85
CA GLY A 183 -9.40 -25.20 -5.12
C GLY A 183 -9.04 -25.29 -6.59
N ALA A 184 -9.53 -26.31 -7.31
CA ALA A 184 -9.33 -26.45 -8.76
C ALA A 184 -9.88 -25.26 -9.54
N ALA A 185 -11.10 -24.80 -9.22
CA ALA A 185 -11.74 -23.66 -9.90
C ALA A 185 -10.94 -22.34 -9.71
N PHE A 186 -10.39 -22.11 -8.51
CA PHE A 186 -9.51 -20.95 -8.26
C PHE A 186 -8.20 -21.05 -9.06
N ILE A 187 -7.58 -22.24 -9.15
CA ILE A 187 -6.34 -22.45 -9.92
C ILE A 187 -6.59 -22.25 -11.42
N GLU A 188 -7.68 -22.80 -11.95
CA GLU A 188 -8.06 -22.63 -13.37
C GLU A 188 -8.32 -21.16 -13.69
N ALA A 189 -9.08 -20.44 -12.85
CA ALA A 189 -9.35 -19.02 -13.01
C ALA A 189 -8.06 -18.18 -12.94
N ALA A 190 -7.17 -18.50 -12.01
CA ALA A 190 -5.87 -17.85 -11.87
C ALA A 190 -5.01 -17.97 -13.14
N LYS A 191 -4.95 -19.17 -13.73
CA LYS A 191 -4.22 -19.44 -14.97
C LYS A 191 -4.86 -18.77 -16.18
N GLU A 192 -6.19 -18.85 -16.30
CA GLU A 192 -6.94 -18.30 -17.44
C GLU A 192 -6.84 -16.78 -17.52
N TYR A 193 -6.89 -16.09 -16.36
CA TYR A 193 -6.92 -14.63 -16.31
C TYR A 193 -5.64 -13.98 -15.78
N ASN A 194 -4.56 -14.74 -15.57
CA ASN A 194 -3.29 -14.26 -15.04
C ASN A 194 -3.46 -13.46 -13.75
N VAL A 195 -4.07 -14.08 -12.74
CA VAL A 195 -4.29 -13.50 -11.40
C VAL A 195 -3.83 -14.51 -10.34
N SER A 196 -3.24 -14.05 -9.24
CA SER A 196 -2.87 -14.90 -8.11
C SER A 196 -4.07 -15.66 -7.53
N GLU A 197 -4.02 -16.99 -7.48
CA GLU A 197 -5.05 -17.82 -6.85
C GLU A 197 -5.13 -17.55 -5.34
N VAL A 198 -4.01 -17.22 -4.70
CA VAL A 198 -3.98 -16.86 -3.28
C VAL A 198 -4.79 -15.59 -3.02
N TYR A 199 -4.60 -14.59 -3.88
CA TYR A 199 -5.38 -13.35 -3.81
C TYR A 199 -6.87 -13.60 -4.10
N LEU A 200 -7.21 -14.36 -5.14
CA LEU A 200 -8.60 -14.66 -5.47
C LEU A 200 -9.32 -15.34 -4.31
N VAL A 201 -8.68 -16.33 -3.67
CA VAL A 201 -9.24 -17.01 -2.49
C VAL A 201 -9.41 -16.03 -1.33
N ALA A 202 -8.39 -15.24 -0.99
CA ALA A 202 -8.45 -14.28 0.10
C ALA A 202 -9.54 -13.22 -0.12
N HIS A 203 -9.64 -12.69 -1.34
CA HIS A 203 -10.64 -11.70 -1.72
C HIS A 203 -12.06 -12.29 -1.65
N ALA A 204 -12.26 -13.48 -2.26
CA ALA A 204 -13.55 -14.16 -2.18
C ALA A 204 -13.99 -14.45 -0.74
N CYS A 205 -13.07 -14.88 0.13
CA CYS A 205 -13.34 -15.08 1.56
C CYS A 205 -13.78 -13.79 2.25
N LEU A 206 -13.10 -12.69 1.98
CA LEU A 206 -13.40 -11.38 2.57
C LEU A 206 -14.79 -10.89 2.14
N GLU A 207 -15.04 -10.80 0.83
CA GLU A 207 -16.26 -10.23 0.25
C GLU A 207 -17.51 -11.10 0.47
N SER A 208 -17.33 -12.41 0.57
CA SER A 208 -18.45 -13.34 0.73
C SER A 208 -18.71 -13.78 2.19
N GLY A 209 -17.97 -13.21 3.16
CA GLY A 209 -18.04 -13.68 4.55
C GLY A 209 -17.68 -15.17 4.66
N ASN A 210 -16.54 -15.57 4.09
CA ASN A 210 -16.11 -16.96 4.00
C ASN A 210 -17.11 -17.87 3.25
N GLY A 211 -17.69 -17.38 2.16
CA GLY A 211 -18.61 -18.17 1.32
C GLY A 211 -20.00 -18.40 1.91
N THR A 212 -20.41 -17.57 2.88
CA THR A 212 -21.70 -17.74 3.59
C THR A 212 -22.70 -16.60 3.33
N SER A 213 -22.28 -15.51 2.68
CA SER A 213 -23.18 -14.40 2.38
C SER A 213 -24.33 -14.79 1.44
N HIS A 214 -25.40 -14.04 1.45
CA HIS A 214 -26.58 -14.31 0.60
C HIS A 214 -26.22 -14.37 -0.89
N LEU A 215 -25.37 -13.45 -1.37
CA LEU A 215 -24.90 -13.46 -2.75
C LEU A 215 -24.00 -14.68 -3.09
N ALA A 216 -23.26 -15.16 -2.12
CA ALA A 216 -22.39 -16.32 -2.29
C ALA A 216 -23.14 -17.64 -2.28
N THR A 217 -24.21 -17.77 -1.47
CA THR A 217 -24.97 -19.02 -1.32
C THR A 217 -26.02 -19.23 -2.40
N GLY A 218 -26.24 -18.23 -3.25
CA GLY A 218 -27.14 -18.30 -4.39
C GLY A 218 -28.42 -17.45 -4.22
N VAL A 219 -28.73 -16.67 -5.23
CA VAL A 219 -29.92 -15.82 -5.31
C VAL A 219 -30.69 -16.19 -6.58
N GLU A 220 -32.00 -16.38 -6.47
CA GLU A 220 -32.84 -16.64 -7.64
C GLU A 220 -33.15 -15.34 -8.40
N VAL A 221 -32.85 -15.32 -9.69
CA VAL A 221 -33.15 -14.22 -10.61
C VAL A 221 -33.80 -14.82 -11.86
N ASN A 222 -35.04 -14.44 -12.14
CA ASN A 222 -35.80 -14.92 -13.29
C ASN A 222 -35.83 -16.47 -13.43
N GLY A 223 -35.96 -17.17 -12.31
CA GLY A 223 -35.98 -18.66 -12.28
C GLY A 223 -34.60 -19.32 -12.42
N THR A 224 -33.51 -18.55 -12.32
CA THR A 224 -32.13 -19.03 -12.37
C THR A 224 -31.41 -18.68 -11.10
N THR A 225 -30.79 -19.65 -10.43
CA THR A 225 -29.91 -19.39 -9.28
C THR A 225 -28.57 -18.87 -9.77
N VAL A 226 -28.13 -17.73 -9.20
CA VAL A 226 -26.85 -17.07 -9.55
C VAL A 226 -26.02 -16.82 -8.28
N TYR A 227 -24.71 -16.74 -8.45
CA TYR A 227 -23.73 -16.64 -7.37
C TYR A 227 -22.81 -15.43 -7.59
N ASN A 228 -22.43 -14.74 -6.52
CA ASN A 228 -21.46 -13.65 -6.57
C ASN A 228 -20.59 -13.67 -5.32
N LEU A 229 -19.33 -14.08 -5.49
CA LEU A 229 -18.38 -14.26 -4.40
C LEU A 229 -17.54 -13.02 -4.12
N PHE A 230 -17.52 -12.05 -5.03
CA PHE A 230 -16.66 -10.89 -4.97
C PHE A 230 -17.41 -9.55 -4.79
N GLY A 231 -18.72 -9.60 -4.54
CA GLY A 231 -19.53 -8.40 -4.38
C GLY A 231 -19.62 -7.50 -5.63
N ILE A 232 -19.20 -7.98 -6.79
CA ILE A 232 -19.15 -7.19 -8.03
C ILE A 232 -20.54 -6.70 -8.41
N GLY A 233 -20.70 -5.36 -8.49
CA GLY A 233 -21.98 -4.73 -8.79
C GLY A 233 -22.94 -4.63 -7.59
N ALA A 234 -22.52 -5.00 -6.40
CA ALA A 234 -23.31 -4.86 -5.17
C ALA A 234 -23.18 -3.43 -4.63
N TYR A 235 -24.01 -2.51 -5.07
CA TYR A 235 -24.00 -1.11 -4.64
C TYR A 235 -24.86 -0.90 -3.38
N ASP A 236 -24.47 0.07 -2.54
CA ASP A 236 -25.00 0.35 -1.21
C ASP A 236 -26.55 0.45 -1.10
N ALA A 237 -27.21 0.95 -2.14
CA ALA A 237 -28.66 1.12 -2.11
C ALA A 237 -29.44 -0.21 -2.15
N ASN A 238 -28.93 -1.24 -2.81
CA ASN A 238 -29.53 -2.58 -2.90
C ASN A 238 -28.46 -3.62 -3.28
N PRO A 239 -27.54 -3.96 -2.36
CA PRO A 239 -26.37 -4.78 -2.71
C PRO A 239 -26.74 -6.17 -3.20
N VAL A 240 -27.73 -6.83 -2.59
CA VAL A 240 -28.17 -8.17 -3.00
C VAL A 240 -28.83 -8.13 -4.39
N GLY A 241 -29.76 -7.20 -4.61
CA GLY A 241 -30.47 -7.09 -5.90
C GLY A 241 -29.52 -6.71 -7.03
N ASN A 242 -28.67 -5.71 -6.86
CA ASN A 242 -27.72 -5.26 -7.88
C ASN A 242 -26.65 -6.33 -8.16
N GLY A 243 -26.08 -6.93 -7.12
CA GLY A 243 -25.07 -7.97 -7.23
C GLY A 243 -25.60 -9.25 -7.89
N SER A 244 -26.85 -9.65 -7.61
CA SER A 244 -27.47 -10.82 -8.25
C SER A 244 -27.86 -10.55 -9.71
N GLN A 245 -28.36 -9.35 -10.04
CA GLN A 245 -28.62 -8.95 -11.42
C GLN A 245 -27.33 -8.92 -12.25
N ARG A 246 -26.23 -8.45 -11.65
CA ARG A 246 -24.89 -8.50 -12.28
C ARG A 246 -24.48 -9.95 -12.55
N ALA A 247 -24.60 -10.83 -11.56
CA ALA A 247 -24.28 -12.26 -11.69
C ALA A 247 -25.13 -12.91 -12.78
N TYR A 248 -26.44 -12.62 -12.83
CA TYR A 248 -27.34 -13.11 -13.86
C TYR A 248 -26.92 -12.67 -15.26
N SER A 249 -26.64 -11.38 -15.44
CA SER A 249 -26.20 -10.83 -16.74
C SER A 249 -24.86 -11.39 -17.22
N GLN A 250 -24.02 -11.88 -16.31
CA GLN A 250 -22.72 -12.48 -16.61
C GLN A 250 -22.77 -14.02 -16.70
N GLY A 251 -23.93 -14.64 -16.46
CA GLY A 251 -24.08 -16.09 -16.49
C GLY A 251 -23.38 -16.82 -15.35
N TRP A 252 -23.25 -16.20 -14.17
CA TRP A 252 -22.64 -16.83 -12.99
C TRP A 252 -23.64 -17.74 -12.29
N THR A 253 -23.95 -18.87 -12.92
CA THR A 253 -25.00 -19.81 -12.49
C THR A 253 -24.48 -20.97 -11.64
N SER A 254 -23.19 -21.00 -11.36
CA SER A 254 -22.55 -21.92 -10.41
C SER A 254 -21.45 -21.18 -9.63
N VAL A 255 -20.97 -21.79 -8.55
CA VAL A 255 -19.84 -21.24 -7.76
C VAL A 255 -18.59 -21.13 -8.63
N GLU A 256 -18.30 -22.13 -9.45
CA GLU A 256 -17.17 -22.14 -10.38
C GLU A 256 -17.27 -20.99 -11.41
N SER A 257 -18.45 -20.79 -12.01
CA SER A 257 -18.63 -19.70 -12.98
C SER A 257 -18.52 -18.34 -12.32
N ALA A 258 -18.93 -18.19 -11.06
CA ALA A 258 -18.75 -16.97 -10.28
C ALA A 258 -17.29 -16.71 -9.94
N ILE A 259 -16.51 -17.74 -9.59
CA ILE A 259 -15.05 -17.65 -9.39
C ILE A 259 -14.37 -17.19 -10.68
N LYS A 260 -14.63 -17.84 -11.81
CA LYS A 260 -14.03 -17.47 -13.09
C LYS A 260 -14.44 -16.07 -13.55
N GLY A 261 -15.72 -15.73 -13.44
CA GLY A 261 -16.22 -14.42 -13.82
C GLY A 261 -15.67 -13.29 -12.96
N GLY A 262 -15.54 -13.53 -11.66
CA GLY A 262 -14.90 -12.60 -10.73
C GLY A 262 -13.41 -12.39 -11.03
N ALA A 263 -12.66 -13.48 -11.25
CA ALA A 263 -11.25 -13.42 -11.62
C ALA A 263 -11.04 -12.63 -12.93
N LYS A 264 -11.89 -12.88 -13.94
CA LYS A 264 -11.89 -12.11 -15.20
C LYS A 264 -12.06 -10.62 -14.94
N TRP A 265 -13.11 -10.27 -14.20
CA TRP A 265 -13.41 -8.86 -13.90
C TRP A 265 -12.28 -8.17 -13.14
N ILE A 266 -11.70 -8.82 -12.13
CA ILE A 266 -10.56 -8.33 -11.35
C ILE A 266 -9.33 -8.13 -12.25
N SER A 267 -9.04 -9.10 -13.13
CA SER A 267 -7.94 -8.99 -14.07
C SER A 267 -8.08 -7.78 -14.97
N GLU A 268 -9.23 -7.66 -15.65
CA GLU A 268 -9.47 -6.64 -16.66
C GLU A 268 -9.58 -5.21 -16.08
N ASN A 269 -10.07 -5.07 -14.84
CA ASN A 269 -10.32 -3.76 -14.24
C ASN A 269 -9.21 -3.30 -13.30
N TYR A 270 -8.36 -4.20 -12.77
CA TYR A 270 -7.31 -3.85 -11.82
C TYR A 270 -5.96 -4.47 -12.18
N VAL A 271 -5.82 -5.80 -12.02
CA VAL A 271 -4.51 -6.46 -11.99
C VAL A 271 -3.77 -6.35 -13.31
N ASN A 272 -4.45 -6.55 -14.42
CA ASN A 272 -3.91 -6.51 -15.78
C ASN A 272 -4.58 -5.42 -16.64
N SER A 273 -5.21 -4.44 -16.01
CA SER A 273 -5.88 -3.34 -16.70
C SER A 273 -4.93 -2.61 -17.65
N PRO A 274 -5.35 -2.32 -18.89
CA PRO A 274 -4.55 -1.52 -19.84
C PRO A 274 -4.41 -0.06 -19.40
N ASP A 275 -5.33 0.44 -18.56
CA ASP A 275 -5.40 1.84 -18.12
C ASP A 275 -4.59 2.12 -16.84
N GLY A 276 -3.72 1.21 -16.46
CA GLY A 276 -2.89 1.30 -15.26
C GLY A 276 -2.97 0.02 -14.44
N ARG A 277 -1.83 -0.69 -14.36
CA ARG A 277 -1.76 -2.00 -13.69
C ARG A 277 -1.69 -1.83 -12.19
N GLN A 278 -2.76 -2.20 -11.50
CA GLN A 278 -2.81 -2.26 -10.04
C GLN A 278 -2.55 -3.70 -9.57
N ASN A 279 -1.39 -4.23 -9.91
CA ASN A 279 -1.02 -5.63 -9.71
C ASN A 279 -0.46 -5.95 -8.31
N THR A 280 -0.73 -5.12 -7.33
CA THR A 280 -0.48 -5.38 -5.89
C THR A 280 -1.60 -4.75 -5.07
N LEU A 281 -1.85 -5.23 -3.84
CA LEU A 281 -2.81 -4.59 -2.94
C LEU A 281 -2.43 -3.14 -2.64
N TYR A 282 -1.13 -2.86 -2.52
CA TYR A 282 -0.64 -1.50 -2.35
C TYR A 282 -1.04 -0.59 -3.51
N LYS A 283 -0.90 -1.06 -4.76
CA LYS A 283 -1.31 -0.29 -5.94
C LYS A 283 -2.83 -0.16 -6.06
N MET A 284 -3.60 -1.17 -5.65
CA MET A 284 -5.07 -1.07 -5.61
C MET A 284 -5.52 0.01 -4.64
N LEU A 285 -4.92 0.04 -3.44
CA LEU A 285 -5.29 1.01 -2.40
C LEU A 285 -4.85 2.45 -2.74
N TRP A 286 -3.63 2.64 -3.23
CA TRP A 286 -3.04 3.99 -3.36
C TRP A 286 -2.94 4.49 -4.80
N ASN A 287 -2.99 3.58 -5.77
CA ASN A 287 -2.82 3.85 -7.21
C ASN A 287 -1.72 4.90 -7.50
N PRO A 288 -0.46 4.63 -7.17
CA PRO A 288 0.60 5.64 -7.26
C PRO A 288 0.90 6.09 -8.70
N GLU A 289 0.45 5.36 -9.71
CA GLU A 289 0.53 5.75 -11.13
C GLU A 289 -0.50 6.82 -11.47
N ASN A 290 -1.70 6.73 -10.87
CA ASN A 290 -2.77 7.70 -11.04
C ASN A 290 -3.49 7.99 -9.71
N PRO A 291 -2.84 8.70 -8.77
CA PRO A 291 -3.33 8.86 -7.41
C PRO A 291 -4.69 9.54 -7.33
N GLY A 292 -5.54 9.04 -6.45
CA GLY A 292 -6.89 9.57 -6.23
C GLY A 292 -7.94 9.06 -7.22
N THR A 293 -7.56 8.21 -8.17
CA THR A 293 -8.47 7.60 -9.13
C THR A 293 -8.43 6.08 -9.03
N HIS A 294 -9.58 5.44 -9.24
CA HIS A 294 -9.71 3.98 -9.32
C HIS A 294 -9.00 3.25 -8.16
N GLN A 295 -9.20 3.73 -6.92
CA GLN A 295 -8.67 3.13 -5.70
C GLN A 295 -9.71 2.20 -5.08
N TYR A 296 -9.24 1.05 -4.58
CA TYR A 296 -10.09 0.03 -3.94
C TYR A 296 -10.28 0.32 -2.46
#